data_d203799bc0f7eaa7f8294529e3eb6902
#
_entry.id   d203799bc0f7eaa7f8294529e3eb6902
#
_cell.length_a   1.000
_cell.length_b   1.000
_cell.length_c   1.000
_cell.angle_alpha   90.00
_cell.angle_beta   90.00
_cell.angle_gamma   90.00
#
_symmetry.space_group_name_H-M   'P 1'
#
loop_
_entity.id
_entity.type
_entity.pdbx_description
1 polymer ?
#
loop_
_entity_poly.entity_id
_entity_poly.type
_entity_poly.pdbx_seq_one_letter_code
_entity_poly.pdbx_strand_id
1 'polypeptide(L)'
;MSGATAPDGTAPEAPVAVHLVGVGPGPVDLLTVRASRLIAMSGTCLHARGEEPPGALSLCPPTARVVDTASLSTGQILDEIRAALSRGDRVVHLFAGDPLQHDETPALTEIFAASGITWELVPGIPHPAHSAAPDLVGGSDQRVDGRGRAGGAGRAGASPTPAGPGLILVLGGTGEARRLADLLVTAGLDVVTSLAGRIARPRMPRGEVRTGEFGGASELARWLRENSVNALIDATDPFARTISVDAAHAAAATGVPLLRLERPQWQETAGDEWIRVPDMQSAVTVVRQRFRRPMLTVGKHGASAFAGDARGSYLIRCSEPPPGPLPQRYLLVLDRGPFGVDAERTLMARHRIDVLVTRDSGGESTAAKLEAARALRIPVVMVDRPQQFHTEVEARPETVHTVQDAARWLVSRFGSR
;
A
#
# COMPACT_ATOMS: atom_id res chain seq x y z
N MET A 1 32.74 44.89 21.70
CA MET A 1 33.61 43.94 21.03
C MET A 1 33.42 42.58 21.67
N SER A 2 32.72 41.69 21.07
CA SER A 2 32.92 40.26 21.04
C SER A 2 31.79 39.63 20.21
N GLY A 3 32.11 39.19 19.06
CA GLY A 3 31.20 38.55 18.13
C GLY A 3 30.89 37.14 18.59
N ALA A 4 29.63 36.79 18.59
CA ALA A 4 29.15 35.42 18.66
C ALA A 4 28.96 34.92 17.23
N THR A 5 29.87 34.05 16.82
CA THR A 5 29.79 33.25 15.57
C THR A 5 28.70 32.19 15.76
N ALA A 6 27.68 32.22 14.92
CA ALA A 6 26.72 31.13 14.78
C ALA A 6 27.36 29.99 13.98
N PRO A 7 27.15 28.71 14.36
CA PRO A 7 27.48 27.57 13.54
C PRO A 7 26.23 27.11 12.80
N ASP A 8 26.06 27.49 11.55
CA ASP A 8 25.14 26.79 10.67
C ASP A 8 25.70 26.74 9.26
N GLY A 9 26.53 25.71 9.05
CA GLY A 9 27.08 25.33 7.77
C GLY A 9 26.34 24.15 7.17
N THR A 10 25.03 24.29 6.91
CA THR A 10 24.34 23.48 5.91
C THR A 10 24.63 24.11 4.56
N ALA A 11 25.58 23.53 3.84
CA ALA A 11 25.75 23.84 2.43
C ALA A 11 24.41 23.62 1.72
N PRO A 12 23.96 24.56 0.85
CA PRO A 12 22.74 24.35 0.08
C PRO A 12 22.91 23.07 -0.75
N GLU A 13 21.98 22.12 -0.61
CA GLU A 13 21.91 20.95 -1.49
C GLU A 13 21.99 21.44 -2.94
N ALA A 14 22.93 20.91 -3.70
CA ALA A 14 23.06 21.26 -5.11
C ALA A 14 21.71 21.00 -5.82
N PRO A 15 21.23 21.93 -6.65
CA PRO A 15 19.93 21.76 -7.31
C PRO A 15 19.95 20.49 -8.15
N VAL A 16 18.87 19.70 -8.07
CA VAL A 16 18.71 18.48 -8.87
C VAL A 16 18.79 18.83 -10.34
N ALA A 17 19.75 18.22 -11.05
CA ALA A 17 20.06 18.52 -12.43
C ALA A 17 19.27 17.66 -13.42
N VAL A 18 19.03 16.38 -13.09
CA VAL A 18 18.35 15.40 -13.94
C VAL A 18 17.17 14.76 -13.19
N HIS A 19 16.00 14.72 -13.82
CA HIS A 19 14.84 14.03 -13.30
C HIS A 19 14.50 12.82 -14.17
N LEU A 20 14.53 11.61 -13.59
CA LEU A 20 14.07 10.37 -14.23
C LEU A 20 12.57 10.23 -13.91
N VAL A 21 11.73 10.47 -14.90
CA VAL A 21 10.28 10.68 -14.69
C VAL A 21 9.46 9.56 -15.29
N GLY A 22 8.70 8.86 -14.43
CA GLY A 22 7.71 7.90 -14.88
C GLY A 22 6.46 8.58 -15.42
N VAL A 23 6.09 8.24 -16.66
CA VAL A 23 4.95 8.83 -17.36
C VAL A 23 3.70 7.92 -17.39
N GLY A 24 3.75 6.77 -16.71
CA GLY A 24 2.60 5.86 -16.63
C GLY A 24 2.36 5.09 -17.94
N PRO A 25 1.34 4.19 -17.94
CA PRO A 25 1.05 3.30 -19.08
C PRO A 25 -0.04 3.81 -20.03
N GLY A 26 -0.56 5.00 -19.82
CA GLY A 26 -1.81 5.42 -20.47
C GLY A 26 -1.88 6.91 -20.80
N PRO A 27 -3.08 7.46 -20.94
CA PRO A 27 -3.31 8.85 -21.30
C PRO A 27 -2.64 9.84 -20.36
N VAL A 28 -2.39 11.05 -20.85
CA VAL A 28 -1.65 12.11 -20.11
C VAL A 28 -2.29 12.55 -18.80
N ASP A 29 -3.58 12.34 -18.63
CA ASP A 29 -4.32 12.57 -17.38
C ASP A 29 -3.97 11.58 -16.24
N LEU A 30 -3.26 10.49 -16.56
CA LEU A 30 -2.70 9.55 -15.61
C LEU A 30 -1.29 9.94 -15.12
N LEU A 31 -0.72 11.03 -15.61
CA LEU A 31 0.55 11.55 -15.11
C LEU A 31 0.41 12.03 -13.67
N THR A 32 1.44 11.78 -12.87
CA THR A 32 1.48 12.41 -11.55
C THR A 32 1.60 13.92 -11.70
N VAL A 33 1.02 14.70 -10.78
CA VAL A 33 1.13 16.16 -10.77
C VAL A 33 2.59 16.61 -10.78
N ARG A 34 3.49 15.86 -10.10
CA ARG A 34 4.93 16.14 -10.10
C ARG A 34 5.54 15.93 -11.47
N ALA A 35 5.24 14.79 -12.12
CA ALA A 35 5.72 14.51 -13.48
C ALA A 35 5.27 15.60 -14.46
N SER A 36 3.98 15.95 -14.48
CA SER A 36 3.45 17.01 -15.35
C SER A 36 4.16 18.35 -15.16
N ARG A 37 4.41 18.75 -13.90
CA ARG A 37 5.13 20.02 -13.60
C ARG A 37 6.58 19.99 -14.05
N LEU A 38 7.29 18.88 -13.84
CA LEU A 38 8.69 18.76 -14.25
C LEU A 38 8.82 18.76 -15.77
N ILE A 39 7.95 18.06 -16.49
CA ILE A 39 7.91 18.08 -17.96
C ILE A 39 7.62 19.50 -18.45
N ALA A 40 6.64 20.19 -17.89
CA ALA A 40 6.30 21.57 -18.28
C ALA A 40 7.37 22.62 -17.96
N MET A 41 8.36 22.29 -17.14
CA MET A 41 9.48 23.17 -16.78
C MET A 41 10.82 22.68 -17.34
N SER A 42 10.83 21.65 -18.19
CA SER A 42 12.05 21.10 -18.77
C SER A 42 12.64 22.02 -19.85
N GLY A 43 13.97 22.15 -19.89
CA GLY A 43 14.70 22.74 -21.01
C GLY A 43 15.09 21.67 -22.03
N THR A 44 15.35 20.45 -21.55
CA THR A 44 15.61 19.28 -22.40
C THR A 44 14.82 18.08 -21.89
N CYS A 45 14.09 17.43 -22.80
CA CYS A 45 13.27 16.24 -22.54
C CYS A 45 13.78 15.07 -23.38
N LEU A 46 14.21 13.99 -22.72
CA LEU A 46 14.62 12.75 -23.35
C LEU A 46 13.47 11.73 -23.24
N HIS A 47 13.24 10.97 -24.29
CA HIS A 47 12.23 9.91 -24.32
C HIS A 47 12.61 8.82 -25.32
N ALA A 48 12.17 7.58 -25.10
CA ALA A 48 12.26 6.52 -26.11
C ALA A 48 10.96 6.47 -26.89
N ARG A 49 11.03 6.65 -28.21
CA ARG A 49 9.85 6.68 -29.09
C ARG A 49 9.04 5.40 -28.97
N GLY A 50 7.73 5.54 -28.72
CA GLY A 50 6.78 4.44 -28.59
C GLY A 50 6.61 3.93 -27.14
N GLU A 51 7.41 4.42 -26.22
CA GLU A 51 7.28 4.08 -24.79
C GLU A 51 6.54 5.16 -24.00
N GLU A 52 6.52 6.40 -24.47
CA GLU A 52 5.80 7.49 -23.85
C GLU A 52 4.30 7.46 -24.14
N PRO A 53 3.44 7.82 -23.18
CA PRO A 53 2.00 7.90 -23.42
C PRO A 53 1.67 9.01 -24.40
N PRO A 54 0.65 8.82 -25.26
CA PRO A 54 0.17 9.85 -26.19
C PRO A 54 -0.11 11.17 -25.47
N GLY A 55 0.54 12.24 -25.94
CA GLY A 55 0.38 13.58 -25.38
C GLY A 55 1.33 13.96 -24.27
N ALA A 56 2.17 13.07 -23.72
CA ALA A 56 3.14 13.43 -22.69
C ALA A 56 4.13 14.50 -23.17
N LEU A 57 4.62 14.39 -24.37
CA LEU A 57 5.53 15.36 -24.98
C LEU A 57 4.87 16.73 -25.27
N SER A 58 3.53 16.79 -25.41
CA SER A 58 2.82 18.06 -25.57
C SER A 58 2.87 18.95 -24.33
N LEU A 59 3.24 18.40 -23.18
CA LEU A 59 3.45 19.16 -21.95
C LEU A 59 4.82 19.88 -21.92
N CYS A 60 5.77 19.49 -22.77
CA CYS A 60 7.05 20.18 -22.87
C CYS A 60 6.86 21.61 -23.37
N PRO A 61 7.60 22.58 -22.83
CA PRO A 61 7.61 23.92 -23.37
C PRO A 61 7.97 23.93 -24.88
N PRO A 62 7.40 24.82 -25.69
CA PRO A 62 7.75 24.93 -27.12
C PRO A 62 9.25 25.18 -27.37
N THR A 63 9.94 25.72 -26.38
CA THR A 63 11.38 26.00 -26.40
C THR A 63 12.24 24.83 -25.95
N ALA A 64 11.63 23.79 -25.37
CA ALA A 64 12.36 22.63 -24.89
C ALA A 64 12.92 21.79 -26.04
N ARG A 65 14.15 21.33 -25.87
CA ARG A 65 14.75 20.35 -26.79
C ARG A 65 14.22 18.96 -26.47
N VAL A 66 13.53 18.35 -27.41
CA VAL A 66 13.04 16.97 -27.29
C VAL A 66 14.01 16.03 -28.00
N VAL A 67 14.50 15.00 -27.33
CA VAL A 67 15.51 14.06 -27.82
C VAL A 67 14.95 12.64 -27.76
N ASP A 68 14.88 11.98 -28.91
CA ASP A 68 14.51 10.57 -28.99
C ASP A 68 15.72 9.69 -28.67
N THR A 69 15.62 8.88 -27.61
CA THR A 69 16.72 8.02 -27.12
C THR A 69 16.63 6.58 -27.62
N ALA A 70 15.59 6.20 -28.36
CA ALA A 70 15.34 4.81 -28.78
C ALA A 70 16.51 4.16 -29.56
N SER A 71 17.32 4.97 -30.26
CA SER A 71 18.48 4.50 -31.02
C SER A 71 19.81 4.86 -30.40
N LEU A 72 19.82 5.51 -29.24
CA LEU A 72 21.03 5.99 -28.58
C LEU A 72 21.59 4.95 -27.61
N SER A 73 22.92 4.81 -27.60
CA SER A 73 23.58 4.07 -26.51
C SER A 73 23.56 4.88 -25.20
N THR A 74 23.73 4.21 -24.07
CA THR A 74 23.83 4.87 -22.75
C THR A 74 24.89 6.00 -22.73
N GLY A 75 26.00 5.81 -23.41
CA GLY A 75 27.04 6.84 -23.54
C GLY A 75 26.56 8.09 -24.30
N GLN A 76 25.81 7.91 -25.38
CA GLN A 76 25.23 9.01 -26.16
C GLN A 76 24.14 9.74 -25.40
N ILE A 77 23.30 9.00 -24.63
CA ILE A 77 22.30 9.58 -23.70
C ILE A 77 23.02 10.49 -22.68
N LEU A 78 24.11 10.00 -22.10
CA LEU A 78 24.90 10.78 -21.14
C LEU A 78 25.52 12.04 -21.75
N ASP A 79 25.98 11.97 -23.00
CA ASP A 79 26.54 13.13 -23.71
C ASP A 79 25.45 14.19 -23.99
N GLU A 80 24.22 13.77 -24.36
CA GLU A 80 23.09 14.70 -24.52
C GLU A 80 22.72 15.36 -23.18
N ILE A 81 22.71 14.59 -22.08
CA ILE A 81 22.46 15.11 -20.73
C ILE A 81 23.54 16.15 -20.36
N ARG A 82 24.83 15.84 -20.55
CA ARG A 82 25.91 16.77 -20.25
C ARG A 82 25.82 18.04 -21.07
N ALA A 83 25.51 17.91 -22.37
CA ALA A 83 25.30 19.05 -23.24
C ALA A 83 24.13 19.93 -22.80
N ALA A 84 23.01 19.30 -22.33
CA ALA A 84 21.89 20.04 -21.79
C ALA A 84 22.23 20.76 -20.47
N LEU A 85 22.94 20.11 -19.58
CA LEU A 85 23.37 20.70 -18.30
C LEU A 85 24.37 21.86 -18.52
N SER A 86 25.23 21.77 -19.53
CA SER A 86 26.17 22.88 -19.89
C SER A 86 25.44 24.13 -20.42
N ARG A 87 24.23 23.99 -20.97
CA ARG A 87 23.34 25.09 -21.34
C ARG A 87 22.51 25.65 -20.16
N GLY A 88 22.57 25.01 -19.00
CA GLY A 88 21.75 25.36 -17.85
C GLY A 88 20.31 24.80 -17.91
N ASP A 89 20.07 23.84 -18.80
CA ASP A 89 18.76 23.22 -18.95
C ASP A 89 18.42 22.33 -17.74
N ARG A 90 17.15 22.34 -17.34
CA ARG A 90 16.59 21.27 -16.50
C ARG A 90 16.32 20.08 -17.39
N VAL A 91 16.91 18.94 -17.09
CA VAL A 91 16.79 17.72 -17.88
C VAL A 91 15.73 16.80 -17.28
N VAL A 92 14.82 16.33 -18.13
CA VAL A 92 13.81 15.31 -17.80
C VAL A 92 14.01 14.13 -18.73
N HIS A 93 14.16 12.92 -18.20
CA HIS A 93 14.20 11.68 -18.96
C HIS A 93 12.94 10.88 -18.65
N LEU A 94 12.10 10.65 -19.65
CA LEU A 94 10.81 10.00 -19.54
C LEU A 94 10.95 8.48 -19.65
N PHE A 95 10.23 7.77 -18.77
CA PHE A 95 10.15 6.32 -18.75
C PHE A 95 8.69 5.87 -18.80
N ALA A 96 8.35 4.92 -19.65
CA ALA A 96 7.03 4.29 -19.63
C ALA A 96 6.77 3.64 -18.26
N GLY A 97 5.63 3.91 -17.65
CA GLY A 97 5.34 3.39 -16.32
C GLY A 97 6.15 4.09 -15.24
N ASP A 98 7.04 3.36 -14.57
CA ASP A 98 7.86 3.82 -13.44
C ASP A 98 9.36 3.58 -13.74
N PRO A 99 10.25 4.57 -13.57
CA PRO A 99 11.66 4.40 -13.86
C PRO A 99 12.33 3.22 -13.15
N LEU A 100 11.87 2.87 -11.95
CA LEU A 100 12.40 1.75 -11.17
C LEU A 100 12.10 0.36 -11.78
N GLN A 101 11.27 0.30 -12.82
CA GLN A 101 10.94 -0.95 -13.51
C GLN A 101 11.79 -1.17 -14.77
N HIS A 102 12.61 -0.20 -15.13
CA HIS A 102 13.48 -0.29 -16.31
C HIS A 102 14.89 -0.76 -15.92
N ASP A 103 15.39 -1.77 -16.63
CA ASP A 103 16.70 -2.39 -16.37
C ASP A 103 17.86 -1.40 -16.57
N GLU A 104 17.66 -0.34 -17.34
CA GLU A 104 18.66 0.70 -17.58
C GLU A 104 18.78 1.72 -16.44
N THR A 105 17.77 1.88 -15.60
CA THR A 105 17.76 2.89 -14.52
C THR A 105 18.89 2.71 -13.52
N PRO A 106 19.22 1.49 -13.02
CA PRO A 106 20.37 1.31 -12.13
C PRO A 106 21.70 1.75 -12.77
N ALA A 107 21.94 1.36 -14.03
CA ALA A 107 23.16 1.71 -14.75
C ALA A 107 23.29 3.23 -14.95
N LEU A 108 22.20 3.92 -15.32
CA LEU A 108 22.17 5.37 -15.45
C LEU A 108 22.45 6.08 -14.11
N THR A 109 21.85 5.63 -13.03
CA THR A 109 22.05 6.24 -11.72
C THR A 109 23.45 6.05 -11.16
N GLU A 110 24.08 4.90 -11.41
CA GLU A 110 25.49 4.65 -11.10
C GLU A 110 26.42 5.59 -11.88
N ILE A 111 26.17 5.77 -13.19
CA ILE A 111 26.94 6.69 -14.04
C ILE A 111 26.76 8.14 -13.59
N PHE A 112 25.55 8.57 -13.21
CA PHE A 112 25.31 9.91 -12.67
C PHE A 112 26.08 10.13 -11.39
N ALA A 113 26.05 9.18 -10.46
CA ALA A 113 26.80 9.25 -9.21
C ALA A 113 28.32 9.35 -9.47
N ALA A 114 28.85 8.53 -10.37
CA ALA A 114 30.25 8.57 -10.77
C ALA A 114 30.66 9.88 -11.48
N SER A 115 29.70 10.53 -12.14
CA SER A 115 29.91 11.78 -12.90
C SER A 115 29.62 13.05 -12.09
N GLY A 116 29.23 12.94 -10.83
CA GLY A 116 28.86 14.09 -9.99
C GLY A 116 27.56 14.78 -10.45
N ILE A 117 26.72 14.11 -11.24
CA ILE A 117 25.43 14.63 -11.70
C ILE A 117 24.39 14.37 -10.63
N THR A 118 23.74 15.41 -10.11
CA THR A 118 22.63 15.29 -9.18
C THR A 118 21.37 14.86 -9.91
N TRP A 119 20.66 13.85 -9.38
CA TRP A 119 19.47 13.28 -10.00
C TRP A 119 18.38 12.95 -9.01
N GLU A 120 17.17 12.84 -9.51
CA GLU A 120 15.99 12.45 -8.75
C GLU A 120 15.14 11.46 -9.54
N LEU A 121 14.63 10.42 -8.85
CA LEU A 121 13.61 9.52 -9.37
C LEU A 121 12.23 10.09 -9.06
N VAL A 122 11.41 10.23 -10.09
CA VAL A 122 10.02 10.66 -10.00
C VAL A 122 9.12 9.50 -10.42
N PRO A 123 8.49 8.81 -9.46
CA PRO A 123 7.68 7.63 -9.76
C PRO A 123 6.52 7.92 -10.71
N GLY A 124 6.25 6.96 -11.60
CA GLY A 124 5.06 6.92 -12.44
C GLY A 124 4.13 5.77 -12.08
N ILE A 125 2.98 5.68 -12.77
CA ILE A 125 2.11 4.51 -12.69
C ILE A 125 2.80 3.37 -13.46
N PRO A 126 3.01 2.18 -12.86
CA PRO A 126 3.71 1.07 -13.52
C PRO A 126 3.05 0.63 -14.83
N HIS A 127 3.87 0.34 -15.85
CA HIS A 127 3.38 -0.21 -17.12
C HIS A 127 3.32 -1.74 -17.06
N PRO A 128 2.18 -2.38 -17.45
CA PRO A 128 2.04 -3.83 -17.36
C PRO A 128 3.02 -4.63 -18.24
N ALA A 129 3.52 -4.06 -19.33
CA ALA A 129 4.47 -4.73 -20.22
C ALA A 129 5.90 -4.85 -19.67
N HIS A 130 6.27 -4.07 -18.65
CA HIS A 130 7.58 -4.14 -17.97
C HIS A 130 7.50 -4.89 -16.64
N SER A 131 6.34 -5.42 -16.29
CA SER A 131 6.19 -6.41 -15.24
C SER A 131 6.41 -7.77 -15.89
N ALA A 132 7.44 -8.49 -15.51
CA ALA A 132 7.62 -9.89 -15.91
C ALA A 132 6.48 -10.72 -15.31
N ALA A 133 5.35 -10.75 -15.99
CA ALA A 133 4.22 -11.63 -15.76
C ALA A 133 3.93 -12.35 -17.08
N PRO A 134 3.74 -13.69 -17.07
CA PRO A 134 3.48 -14.44 -18.28
C PRO A 134 2.16 -14.01 -18.93
N ASP A 135 2.15 -14.05 -20.24
CA ASP A 135 1.06 -13.75 -21.16
C ASP A 135 -0.33 -14.16 -20.68
N LEU A 136 -1.19 -13.17 -20.49
CA LEU A 136 -2.63 -13.36 -20.37
C LEU A 136 -3.35 -12.55 -21.45
N VAL A 137 -3.09 -12.89 -22.72
CA VAL A 137 -4.03 -12.61 -23.84
C VAL A 137 -3.90 -13.75 -24.84
N GLY A 138 -4.86 -14.64 -24.80
CA GLY A 138 -5.03 -15.71 -25.76
C GLY A 138 -6.46 -16.21 -25.72
N GLY A 139 -7.42 -15.42 -26.17
CA GLY A 139 -8.73 -15.90 -26.52
C GLY A 139 -8.70 -16.58 -27.88
N SER A 140 -8.89 -17.87 -27.93
CA SER A 140 -9.38 -18.55 -29.12
C SER A 140 -10.36 -19.63 -28.71
N ASP A 141 -11.58 -19.40 -29.15
CA ASP A 141 -12.69 -20.31 -29.27
C ASP A 141 -12.22 -21.68 -29.76
N GLN A 142 -12.40 -22.74 -28.97
CA GLN A 142 -12.56 -24.09 -29.50
C GLN A 142 -13.58 -24.86 -28.65
N ARG A 143 -14.76 -25.00 -29.25
CA ARG A 143 -15.73 -26.02 -28.89
C ARG A 143 -15.10 -27.39 -29.09
N VAL A 144 -15.19 -28.24 -28.08
CA VAL A 144 -15.08 -29.68 -28.24
C VAL A 144 -16.22 -30.36 -27.51
N ASP A 145 -16.93 -31.13 -28.31
CA ASP A 145 -18.09 -31.94 -27.97
C ASP A 145 -17.83 -33.01 -26.93
N GLY A 146 -18.91 -33.35 -26.26
CA GLY A 146 -18.97 -34.39 -25.23
C GLY A 146 -18.86 -35.81 -25.71
N ARG A 147 -18.61 -36.68 -24.76
CA ARG A 147 -19.12 -38.04 -24.51
C ARG A 147 -18.17 -38.68 -23.51
N GLY A 148 -18.50 -38.87 -22.28
CA GLY A 148 -19.25 -40.02 -21.79
C GLY A 148 -18.32 -41.17 -21.37
N ARG A 149 -18.24 -41.39 -20.06
CA ARG A 149 -18.38 -42.74 -19.50
C ARG A 149 -18.53 -42.72 -18.00
N ALA A 150 -19.59 -43.36 -17.58
CA ALA A 150 -19.91 -43.68 -16.21
C ALA A 150 -19.08 -44.88 -15.73
N GLY A 151 -18.94 -44.99 -14.41
CA GLY A 151 -18.79 -46.28 -13.77
C GLY A 151 -17.80 -46.34 -12.62
N GLY A 152 -18.32 -46.58 -11.42
CA GLY A 152 -17.63 -47.42 -10.48
C GLY A 152 -17.59 -46.98 -9.01
N ALA A 153 -18.73 -47.21 -8.34
CA ALA A 153 -18.83 -47.79 -6.98
C ALA A 153 -17.77 -47.53 -5.90
N GLY A 154 -18.19 -46.85 -4.88
CA GLY A 154 -18.14 -47.23 -3.46
C GLY A 154 -16.88 -47.76 -2.83
N ARG A 155 -16.34 -46.98 -1.87
CA ARG A 155 -15.80 -47.56 -0.63
C ARG A 155 -15.98 -46.54 0.50
N ALA A 156 -16.76 -46.95 1.47
CA ALA A 156 -16.90 -46.28 2.75
C ALA A 156 -15.66 -46.52 3.63
N GLY A 157 -15.30 -45.53 4.41
CA GLY A 157 -14.59 -45.72 5.69
C GLY A 157 -13.08 -45.77 5.59
N ALA A 158 -12.41 -44.61 5.63
CA ALA A 158 -11.13 -44.51 6.29
C ALA A 158 -11.04 -43.09 6.86
N SER A 159 -10.85 -42.97 8.18
CA SER A 159 -10.43 -41.75 8.83
C SER A 159 -9.18 -41.22 8.15
N PRO A 160 -9.06 -39.95 7.80
CA PRO A 160 -7.84 -39.44 7.20
C PRO A 160 -6.74 -39.42 8.27
N THR A 161 -5.74 -40.21 8.08
CA THR A 161 -4.43 -40.07 8.70
C THR A 161 -3.87 -38.68 8.31
N PRO A 162 -3.33 -37.86 9.23
CA PRO A 162 -2.76 -36.57 8.87
C PRO A 162 -1.52 -36.76 8.01
N ALA A 163 -1.64 -36.50 6.73
CA ALA A 163 -0.56 -36.51 5.77
C ALA A 163 0.02 -35.10 5.64
N GLY A 164 1.30 -34.93 5.98
CA GLY A 164 2.11 -33.76 5.64
C GLY A 164 1.80 -32.45 6.39
N PRO A 165 2.69 -31.46 6.31
CA PRO A 165 2.40 -30.13 6.84
C PRO A 165 1.19 -29.54 6.11
N GLY A 166 0.10 -29.33 6.86
CA GLY A 166 -1.16 -28.89 6.26
C GLY A 166 -1.13 -27.43 5.83
N LEU A 167 -1.89 -27.11 4.78
CA LEU A 167 -2.01 -25.74 4.25
C LEU A 167 -2.63 -24.79 5.27
N ILE A 168 -2.00 -23.64 5.50
CA ILE A 168 -2.48 -22.58 6.36
C ILE A 168 -2.92 -21.40 5.50
N LEU A 169 -4.18 -20.98 5.64
CA LEU A 169 -4.67 -19.75 5.03
C LEU A 169 -4.54 -18.57 6.01
N VAL A 170 -3.80 -17.54 5.62
CA VAL A 170 -3.69 -16.28 6.35
C VAL A 170 -4.48 -15.20 5.61
N LEU A 171 -5.56 -14.69 6.22
CA LEU A 171 -6.24 -13.49 5.74
C LEU A 171 -5.39 -12.28 6.13
N GLY A 172 -4.84 -11.61 5.14
CA GLY A 172 -3.76 -10.66 5.29
C GLY A 172 -4.16 -9.20 5.07
N GLY A 173 -3.16 -8.41 4.66
CA GLY A 173 -3.28 -6.97 4.44
C GLY A 173 -2.61 -6.11 5.52
N THR A 174 -2.10 -6.72 6.58
CA THR A 174 -1.39 -6.05 7.68
C THR A 174 0.10 -6.41 7.71
N GLY A 175 0.90 -5.61 8.41
CA GLY A 175 2.31 -5.92 8.64
C GLY A 175 2.51 -7.18 9.47
N GLU A 176 1.59 -7.43 10.40
CA GLU A 176 1.56 -8.61 11.27
C GLU A 176 1.29 -9.88 10.47
N ALA A 177 0.30 -9.85 9.57
CA ALA A 177 0.02 -10.97 8.66
C ALA A 177 1.23 -11.37 7.83
N ARG A 178 1.95 -10.39 7.28
CA ARG A 178 3.17 -10.65 6.51
C ARG A 178 4.27 -11.26 7.37
N ARG A 179 4.55 -10.68 8.55
CA ARG A 179 5.56 -11.22 9.48
C ARG A 179 5.20 -12.64 9.93
N LEU A 180 3.91 -12.92 10.13
CA LEU A 180 3.46 -14.26 10.47
C LEU A 180 3.72 -15.23 9.32
N ALA A 181 3.32 -14.90 8.11
CA ALA A 181 3.56 -15.74 6.93
C ALA A 181 5.06 -16.04 6.75
N ASP A 182 5.91 -15.01 6.89
CA ASP A 182 7.37 -15.17 6.80
C ASP A 182 7.92 -16.15 7.85
N LEU A 183 7.43 -16.09 9.09
CA LEU A 183 7.82 -17.00 10.17
C LEU A 183 7.34 -18.42 9.92
N LEU A 184 6.10 -18.61 9.46
CA LEU A 184 5.51 -19.93 9.21
C LEU A 184 6.22 -20.66 8.06
N VAL A 185 6.49 -19.95 6.97
CA VAL A 185 7.27 -20.50 5.84
C VAL A 185 8.69 -20.87 6.28
N THR A 186 9.32 -20.04 7.13
CA THR A 186 10.64 -20.36 7.68
C THR A 186 10.60 -21.60 8.59
N ALA A 187 9.47 -21.85 9.25
CA ALA A 187 9.22 -23.05 10.04
C ALA A 187 8.84 -24.29 9.21
N GLY A 188 8.83 -24.19 7.88
CA GLY A 188 8.54 -25.31 6.98
C GLY A 188 7.05 -25.62 6.80
N LEU A 189 6.17 -24.65 7.09
CA LEU A 189 4.72 -24.78 6.90
C LEU A 189 4.31 -24.23 5.53
N ASP A 190 3.32 -24.86 4.91
CA ASP A 190 2.71 -24.40 3.66
C ASP A 190 1.71 -23.28 3.96
N VAL A 191 1.95 -22.10 3.40
CA VAL A 191 1.17 -20.88 3.70
C VAL A 191 0.67 -20.23 2.42
N VAL A 192 -0.64 -19.99 2.39
CA VAL A 192 -1.28 -19.09 1.41
C VAL A 192 -1.71 -17.82 2.16
N THR A 193 -1.24 -16.67 1.71
CA THR A 193 -1.72 -15.37 2.22
C THR A 193 -2.75 -14.78 1.26
N SER A 194 -3.96 -14.55 1.73
CA SER A 194 -5.01 -13.87 0.94
C SER A 194 -5.00 -12.38 1.20
N LEU A 195 -4.87 -11.60 0.13
CA LEU A 195 -4.92 -10.14 0.14
C LEU A 195 -6.22 -9.68 -0.54
N ALA A 196 -7.06 -8.93 0.20
CA ALA A 196 -8.25 -8.31 -0.37
C ALA A 196 -7.86 -7.15 -1.27
N GLY A 197 -8.24 -7.21 -2.55
CA GLY A 197 -8.05 -6.15 -3.53
C GLY A 197 -6.72 -6.21 -4.30
N ARG A 198 -6.67 -5.45 -5.40
CA ARG A 198 -5.43 -5.20 -6.16
C ARG A 198 -4.63 -4.15 -5.43
N ILE A 199 -3.70 -4.58 -4.61
CA ILE A 199 -2.78 -3.65 -3.95
C ILE A 199 -1.65 -3.37 -4.93
N ALA A 200 -1.57 -2.15 -5.42
CA ALA A 200 -0.40 -1.71 -6.17
C ALA A 200 0.86 -1.85 -5.29
N ARG A 201 1.74 -2.80 -5.62
CA ARG A 201 3.01 -3.12 -4.93
C ARG A 201 2.87 -3.43 -3.43
N PRO A 202 2.24 -4.52 -3.00
CA PRO A 202 2.40 -4.99 -1.63
C PRO A 202 3.85 -5.44 -1.42
N ARG A 203 4.40 -5.21 -0.22
CA ARG A 203 5.53 -6.04 0.21
C ARG A 203 4.97 -7.45 0.37
N MET A 204 5.27 -8.32 -0.60
CA MET A 204 4.70 -9.65 -0.63
C MET A 204 5.19 -10.47 0.58
N PRO A 205 4.32 -11.19 1.27
CA PRO A 205 4.74 -12.18 2.25
C PRO A 205 5.44 -13.35 1.55
N ARG A 206 6.25 -14.10 2.28
CA ARG A 206 6.75 -15.40 1.80
C ARG A 206 5.59 -16.40 1.69
N GLY A 207 5.76 -17.41 0.83
CA GLY A 207 4.73 -18.39 0.53
C GLY A 207 3.86 -17.99 -0.66
N GLU A 208 2.79 -18.73 -0.87
CA GLU A 208 1.83 -18.44 -1.94
C GLU A 208 0.96 -17.23 -1.58
N VAL A 209 0.63 -16.42 -2.57
CA VAL A 209 -0.24 -15.25 -2.38
C VAL A 209 -1.43 -15.33 -3.31
N ARG A 210 -2.61 -15.29 -2.71
CA ARG A 210 -3.88 -15.14 -3.40
C ARG A 210 -4.33 -13.67 -3.33
N THR A 211 -4.79 -13.11 -4.43
CA THR A 211 -5.36 -11.77 -4.49
C THR A 211 -6.84 -11.81 -4.86
N GLY A 212 -7.62 -10.87 -4.34
CA GLY A 212 -9.04 -10.75 -4.57
C GLY A 212 -9.91 -11.25 -3.41
N GLU A 213 -11.16 -10.84 -3.44
CA GLU A 213 -12.17 -11.22 -2.43
C GLU A 213 -12.61 -12.67 -2.63
N PHE A 214 -13.13 -13.28 -1.58
CA PHE A 214 -13.72 -14.62 -1.66
C PHE A 214 -15.17 -14.60 -2.18
N GLY A 215 -15.88 -13.48 -1.97
CA GLY A 215 -17.30 -13.38 -2.32
C GLY A 215 -18.25 -13.78 -1.20
N GLY A 216 -17.74 -13.84 0.05
CA GLY A 216 -18.51 -14.13 1.27
C GLY A 216 -18.14 -15.46 1.93
N ALA A 217 -18.84 -15.75 3.03
CA ALA A 217 -18.55 -16.90 3.91
C ALA A 217 -18.67 -18.25 3.20
N SER A 218 -19.69 -18.43 2.34
CA SER A 218 -19.92 -19.69 1.61
C SER A 218 -18.79 -20.00 0.61
N GLU A 219 -18.34 -18.98 -0.11
CA GLU A 219 -17.26 -19.11 -1.06
C GLU A 219 -15.90 -19.35 -0.35
N LEU A 220 -15.67 -18.68 0.77
CA LEU A 220 -14.52 -18.94 1.62
C LEU A 220 -14.56 -20.39 2.16
N ALA A 221 -15.71 -20.86 2.65
CA ALA A 221 -15.87 -22.24 3.12
C ALA A 221 -15.62 -23.28 2.01
N ARG A 222 -16.06 -23.01 0.78
CA ARG A 222 -15.77 -23.84 -0.39
C ARG A 222 -14.27 -23.89 -0.65
N TRP A 223 -13.62 -22.74 -0.69
CA TRP A 223 -12.18 -22.65 -0.91
C TRP A 223 -11.36 -23.39 0.15
N LEU A 224 -11.75 -23.29 1.43
CA LEU A 224 -11.12 -24.03 2.53
C LEU A 224 -11.15 -25.54 2.31
N ARG A 225 -12.30 -26.09 1.85
CA ARG A 225 -12.44 -27.53 1.56
C ARG A 225 -11.67 -27.95 0.32
N GLU A 226 -11.78 -27.22 -0.78
CA GLU A 226 -11.12 -27.52 -2.06
C GLU A 226 -9.60 -27.54 -1.95
N ASN A 227 -9.04 -26.70 -1.07
CA ASN A 227 -7.59 -26.60 -0.85
C ASN A 227 -7.13 -27.35 0.41
N SER A 228 -8.00 -28.15 1.04
CA SER A 228 -7.66 -28.93 2.24
C SER A 228 -6.96 -28.12 3.33
N VAL A 229 -7.49 -26.92 3.62
CA VAL A 229 -6.90 -26.01 4.59
C VAL A 229 -7.01 -26.56 6.00
N ASN A 230 -5.90 -26.57 6.73
CA ASN A 230 -5.82 -27.13 8.10
C ASN A 230 -6.02 -26.08 9.18
N ALA A 231 -5.72 -24.81 8.88
CA ALA A 231 -5.98 -23.70 9.80
C ALA A 231 -6.26 -22.40 9.00
N LEU A 232 -7.17 -21.60 9.54
CA LEU A 232 -7.51 -20.28 9.05
C LEU A 232 -7.05 -19.24 10.08
N ILE A 233 -6.27 -18.26 9.62
CA ILE A 233 -5.79 -17.16 10.45
C ILE A 233 -6.40 -15.86 9.97
N ASP A 234 -7.20 -15.21 10.80
CA ASP A 234 -7.65 -13.84 10.55
C ASP A 234 -6.64 -12.86 11.14
N ALA A 235 -5.76 -12.34 10.29
CA ALA A 235 -4.78 -11.31 10.63
C ALA A 235 -5.06 -10.00 9.90
N THR A 236 -6.34 -9.74 9.60
CA THR A 236 -6.80 -8.53 8.91
C THR A 236 -6.81 -7.30 9.82
N ASP A 237 -7.07 -6.14 9.24
CA ASP A 237 -7.23 -4.89 10.01
C ASP A 237 -8.45 -5.00 10.94
N PRO A 238 -8.40 -4.50 12.17
CA PRO A 238 -9.53 -4.54 13.11
C PRO A 238 -10.84 -3.93 12.59
N PHE A 239 -10.76 -3.08 11.56
CA PHE A 239 -11.92 -2.47 10.92
C PHE A 239 -12.42 -3.25 9.68
N ALA A 240 -11.79 -4.37 9.33
CA ALA A 240 -12.21 -5.25 8.23
C ALA A 240 -13.27 -6.26 8.69
N ARG A 241 -14.38 -5.77 9.26
CA ARG A 241 -15.42 -6.59 9.91
C ARG A 241 -15.99 -7.68 9.00
N THR A 242 -16.32 -7.35 7.76
CA THR A 242 -16.98 -8.28 6.83
C THR A 242 -16.18 -9.57 6.67
N ILE A 243 -14.91 -9.47 6.31
CA ILE A 243 -14.07 -10.66 6.10
C ILE A 243 -13.85 -11.45 7.40
N SER A 244 -13.79 -10.78 8.54
CA SER A 244 -13.65 -11.45 9.84
C SER A 244 -14.91 -12.25 10.22
N VAL A 245 -16.09 -11.72 9.93
CA VAL A 245 -17.37 -12.43 10.11
C VAL A 245 -17.48 -13.59 9.12
N ASP A 246 -17.13 -13.38 7.85
CA ASP A 246 -17.09 -14.44 6.83
C ASP A 246 -16.15 -15.57 7.23
N ALA A 247 -14.98 -15.24 7.77
CA ALA A 247 -13.99 -16.21 8.26
C ALA A 247 -14.56 -17.07 9.40
N ALA A 248 -15.26 -16.46 10.35
CA ALA A 248 -15.86 -17.18 11.46
C ALA A 248 -16.98 -18.13 10.99
N HIS A 249 -17.85 -17.69 10.08
CA HIS A 249 -18.88 -18.55 9.51
C HIS A 249 -18.28 -19.68 8.65
N ALA A 250 -17.26 -19.38 7.83
CA ALA A 250 -16.60 -20.39 7.01
C ALA A 250 -15.88 -21.43 7.87
N ALA A 251 -15.20 -21.01 8.93
CA ALA A 251 -14.56 -21.91 9.89
C ALA A 251 -15.57 -22.82 10.57
N ALA A 252 -16.68 -22.27 11.06
CA ALA A 252 -17.77 -23.05 11.66
C ALA A 252 -18.38 -24.07 10.67
N ALA A 253 -18.59 -23.68 9.41
CA ALA A 253 -19.17 -24.54 8.38
C ALA A 253 -18.23 -25.66 7.88
N THR A 254 -16.93 -25.52 8.11
CA THR A 254 -15.92 -26.48 7.63
C THR A 254 -15.24 -27.29 8.73
N GLY A 255 -15.37 -26.84 9.99
CA GLY A 255 -14.61 -27.37 11.12
C GLY A 255 -13.12 -27.01 11.13
N VAL A 256 -12.68 -26.12 10.21
CA VAL A 256 -11.30 -25.61 10.18
C VAL A 256 -11.07 -24.70 11.38
N PRO A 257 -10.03 -24.94 12.21
CA PRO A 257 -9.75 -24.08 13.35
C PRO A 257 -9.40 -22.65 12.89
N LEU A 258 -10.06 -21.67 13.54
CA LEU A 258 -9.84 -20.25 13.30
C LEU A 258 -9.07 -19.62 14.46
N LEU A 259 -7.97 -18.97 14.15
CA LEU A 259 -7.23 -18.10 15.06
C LEU A 259 -7.33 -16.65 14.59
N ARG A 260 -7.60 -15.73 15.52
CA ARG A 260 -7.54 -14.31 15.27
C ARG A 260 -6.24 -13.72 15.80
N LEU A 261 -5.47 -13.09 14.93
CA LEU A 261 -4.31 -12.27 15.30
C LEU A 261 -4.73 -10.80 15.35
N GLU A 262 -5.05 -10.33 16.53
CA GLU A 262 -5.53 -8.97 16.75
C GLU A 262 -4.48 -8.11 17.44
N ARG A 263 -4.03 -7.05 16.79
CA ARG A 263 -3.10 -6.08 17.37
C ARG A 263 -3.69 -5.44 18.64
N PRO A 264 -2.89 -5.20 19.69
CA PRO A 264 -3.34 -4.41 20.84
C PRO A 264 -3.86 -3.04 20.41
N GLN A 265 -4.86 -2.54 21.10
CA GLN A 265 -5.30 -1.15 20.96
C GLN A 265 -4.21 -0.21 21.40
N TRP A 266 -4.16 0.96 20.82
CA TRP A 266 -3.31 2.02 21.34
C TRP A 266 -3.81 2.46 22.71
N GLN A 267 -2.87 2.78 23.58
CA GLN A 267 -3.15 3.28 24.92
C GLN A 267 -2.80 4.77 24.98
N GLU A 268 -3.70 5.55 25.55
CA GLU A 268 -3.47 6.95 25.83
C GLU A 268 -2.37 7.10 26.88
N THR A 269 -1.43 7.99 26.63
CA THR A 269 -0.31 8.24 27.52
C THR A 269 -0.27 9.72 27.94
N ALA A 270 0.52 10.05 28.93
CA ALA A 270 0.62 11.43 29.43
C ALA A 270 0.97 12.40 28.28
N GLY A 271 0.18 13.47 28.16
CA GLY A 271 0.30 14.47 27.10
C GLY A 271 -0.50 14.20 25.85
N ASP A 272 -1.17 13.05 25.74
CA ASP A 272 -2.18 12.82 24.70
C ASP A 272 -3.48 13.56 25.05
N GLU A 273 -4.19 14.01 24.02
CA GLU A 273 -5.52 14.60 24.12
C GLU A 273 -6.45 13.85 23.18
N TRP A 274 -6.96 12.70 23.62
CA TRP A 274 -7.81 11.87 22.77
C TRP A 274 -9.30 12.12 23.02
N ILE A 275 -10.03 12.28 21.92
CA ILE A 275 -11.49 12.35 21.89
C ILE A 275 -11.94 11.03 21.24
N ARG A 276 -12.26 10.03 22.06
CA ARG A 276 -12.75 8.74 21.58
C ARG A 276 -14.19 8.85 21.12
N VAL A 277 -14.48 8.26 19.96
CA VAL A 277 -15.82 8.24 19.35
C VAL A 277 -16.13 6.86 18.83
N PRO A 278 -17.41 6.41 18.94
CA PRO A 278 -17.79 5.03 18.62
C PRO A 278 -17.71 4.72 17.12
N ASP A 279 -17.86 5.72 16.25
CA ASP A 279 -17.96 5.52 14.81
C ASP A 279 -17.50 6.76 14.02
N MET A 280 -17.42 6.60 12.70
CA MET A 280 -16.99 7.64 11.79
C MET A 280 -17.97 8.84 11.74
N GLN A 281 -19.26 8.60 11.91
CA GLN A 281 -20.25 9.68 11.88
C GLN A 281 -20.13 10.59 13.10
N SER A 282 -19.84 10.02 14.24
CA SER A 282 -19.52 10.75 15.48
C SER A 282 -18.24 11.56 15.33
N ALA A 283 -17.21 10.99 14.65
CA ALA A 283 -15.99 11.72 14.32
C ALA A 283 -16.27 12.93 13.44
N VAL A 284 -17.08 12.77 12.38
CA VAL A 284 -17.50 13.89 11.52
C VAL A 284 -18.16 14.98 12.32
N THR A 285 -19.06 14.63 13.24
CA THR A 285 -19.79 15.59 14.09
C THR A 285 -18.83 16.42 14.94
N VAL A 286 -17.91 15.75 15.65
CA VAL A 286 -16.90 16.41 16.50
C VAL A 286 -16.00 17.33 15.67
N VAL A 287 -15.49 16.84 14.54
CA VAL A 287 -14.58 17.60 13.67
C VAL A 287 -15.27 18.86 13.13
N ARG A 288 -16.47 18.74 12.58
CA ARG A 288 -17.22 19.87 12.01
C ARG A 288 -17.53 20.97 13.03
N GLN A 289 -17.79 20.60 14.27
CA GLN A 289 -18.12 21.53 15.33
C GLN A 289 -16.89 22.30 15.85
N ARG A 290 -15.75 21.61 16.01
CA ARG A 290 -14.62 22.11 16.81
C ARG A 290 -13.40 22.50 16.00
N PHE A 291 -13.18 21.93 14.80
CA PHE A 291 -11.92 22.02 14.07
C PHE A 291 -12.08 22.56 12.65
N ARG A 292 -10.97 23.01 12.06
CA ARG A 292 -10.95 23.61 10.72
C ARG A 292 -9.88 23.05 9.78
N ARG A 293 -8.83 22.43 10.32
CA ARG A 293 -7.70 21.89 9.56
C ARG A 293 -7.41 20.44 9.94
N PRO A 294 -8.38 19.53 9.77
CA PRO A 294 -8.21 18.16 10.16
C PRO A 294 -7.26 17.40 9.23
N MET A 295 -6.43 16.53 9.82
CA MET A 295 -5.68 15.50 9.12
C MET A 295 -6.41 14.16 9.25
N LEU A 296 -6.86 13.60 8.12
CA LEU A 296 -7.55 12.32 8.08
C LEU A 296 -6.58 11.18 7.75
N THR A 297 -6.46 10.22 8.64
CA THR A 297 -5.71 8.97 8.47
C THR A 297 -6.61 7.74 8.70
N VAL A 298 -7.82 7.83 8.17
CA VAL A 298 -8.94 6.88 8.39
C VAL A 298 -9.06 5.82 7.27
N GLY A 299 -8.06 5.74 6.40
CA GLY A 299 -8.08 4.87 5.22
C GLY A 299 -8.95 5.43 4.09
N LYS A 300 -8.89 4.77 2.93
CA LYS A 300 -9.53 5.26 1.70
C LYS A 300 -11.06 5.41 1.80
N HIS A 301 -11.73 4.53 2.55
CA HIS A 301 -13.19 4.55 2.68
C HIS A 301 -13.71 5.52 3.75
N GLY A 302 -12.88 5.90 4.72
CA GLY A 302 -13.31 6.79 5.80
C GLY A 302 -13.36 8.27 5.41
N ALA A 303 -12.61 8.69 4.41
CA ALA A 303 -12.52 10.10 4.01
C ALA A 303 -13.83 10.64 3.43
N SER A 304 -14.60 9.82 2.72
CA SER A 304 -15.89 10.21 2.13
C SER A 304 -16.97 10.62 3.14
N ALA A 305 -16.86 10.14 4.38
CA ALA A 305 -17.78 10.56 5.45
C ALA A 305 -17.72 12.09 5.71
N PHE A 306 -16.60 12.72 5.41
CA PHE A 306 -16.39 14.15 5.61
C PHE A 306 -16.80 15.02 4.40
N ALA A 307 -17.29 14.43 3.31
CA ALA A 307 -17.63 15.14 2.07
C ALA A 307 -18.61 16.30 2.24
N GLY A 308 -19.53 16.19 3.19
CA GLY A 308 -20.52 17.23 3.48
C GLY A 308 -19.98 18.43 4.28
N ASP A 309 -18.70 18.49 4.62
CA ASP A 309 -18.12 19.63 5.33
C ASP A 309 -17.55 20.68 4.36
N ALA A 310 -18.24 21.82 4.26
CA ALA A 310 -17.81 22.95 3.44
C ALA A 310 -16.84 23.90 4.17
N ARG A 311 -16.65 23.77 5.48
CA ARG A 311 -15.87 24.72 6.30
C ARG A 311 -14.44 24.29 6.55
N GLY A 312 -14.21 22.97 6.63
CA GLY A 312 -12.89 22.40 6.87
C GLY A 312 -11.95 22.50 5.66
N SER A 313 -10.65 22.54 5.93
CA SER A 313 -9.59 22.36 4.93
C SER A 313 -8.78 21.12 5.32
N TYR A 314 -8.95 20.05 4.61
CA TYR A 314 -8.55 18.71 5.00
C TYR A 314 -7.19 18.33 4.43
N LEU A 315 -6.35 17.69 5.23
CA LEU A 315 -5.22 16.89 4.76
C LEU A 315 -5.66 15.42 4.83
N ILE A 316 -5.80 14.77 3.69
CA ILE A 316 -6.22 13.36 3.61
C ILE A 316 -5.00 12.52 3.25
N ARG A 317 -4.61 11.58 4.12
CA ARG A 317 -3.54 10.64 3.82
C ARG A 317 -4.07 9.21 3.77
N CYS A 318 -3.82 8.55 2.65
CA CYS A 318 -4.15 7.15 2.41
C CYS A 318 -3.15 6.51 1.43
N SER A 319 -3.15 5.18 1.38
CA SER A 319 -2.26 4.43 0.50
C SER A 319 -2.73 4.35 -0.95
N GLU A 320 -4.00 4.66 -1.18
CA GLU A 320 -4.65 4.63 -2.49
C GLU A 320 -5.67 5.78 -2.56
N PRO A 321 -6.00 6.27 -3.75
CA PRO A 321 -7.03 7.29 -3.90
C PRO A 321 -8.34 6.85 -3.25
N PRO A 322 -8.96 7.70 -2.40
CA PRO A 322 -10.23 7.38 -1.78
C PRO A 322 -11.35 7.41 -2.84
N PRO A 323 -12.25 6.43 -2.80
CA PRO A 323 -13.43 6.43 -3.68
C PRO A 323 -14.48 7.42 -3.17
N GLY A 324 -15.31 7.90 -4.09
CA GLY A 324 -16.49 8.71 -3.78
C GLY A 324 -16.20 10.17 -3.50
N PRO A 325 -17.23 10.91 -3.03
CA PRO A 325 -17.10 12.34 -2.79
C PRO A 325 -16.14 12.63 -1.63
N LEU A 326 -15.39 13.71 -1.76
CA LEU A 326 -14.45 14.20 -0.74
C LEU A 326 -14.86 15.62 -0.28
N PRO A 327 -14.33 16.11 0.86
CA PRO A 327 -14.53 17.48 1.28
C PRO A 327 -14.18 18.49 0.18
N GLN A 328 -14.86 19.63 0.12
CA GLN A 328 -14.63 20.62 -0.93
C GLN A 328 -13.20 21.18 -0.96
N ARG A 329 -12.57 21.28 0.20
CA ARG A 329 -11.18 21.76 0.34
C ARG A 329 -10.33 20.67 0.96
N TYR A 330 -9.52 20.04 0.16
CA TYR A 330 -8.60 19.02 0.64
C TYR A 330 -7.27 19.02 -0.11
N LEU A 331 -6.25 18.52 0.56
CA LEU A 331 -4.99 18.09 -0.02
C LEU A 331 -4.91 16.57 0.18
N LEU A 332 -4.73 15.84 -0.92
CA LEU A 332 -4.55 14.40 -0.88
C LEU A 332 -3.05 14.05 -0.89
N VAL A 333 -2.64 13.27 0.10
CA VAL A 333 -1.30 12.70 0.20
C VAL A 333 -1.42 11.19 0.04
N LEU A 334 -0.93 10.65 -1.06
CA LEU A 334 -0.84 9.22 -1.28
C LEU A 334 0.50 8.73 -0.77
N ASP A 335 0.48 8.05 0.37
CA ASP A 335 1.70 7.58 1.01
C ASP A 335 1.43 6.32 1.83
N ARG A 336 2.46 5.49 1.97
CA ARG A 336 2.38 4.19 2.64
C ARG A 336 3.51 4.06 3.66
N GLY A 337 3.13 3.78 4.90
CA GLY A 337 4.09 3.58 5.98
C GLY A 337 5.16 2.50 5.72
N PRO A 338 6.17 2.39 6.59
CA PRO A 338 6.21 3.02 7.89
C PRO A 338 6.51 4.53 7.85
N PHE A 339 5.94 5.28 8.80
CA PHE A 339 6.13 6.73 8.90
C PHE A 339 7.05 7.05 10.09
N GLY A 340 7.95 8.01 9.91
CA GLY A 340 8.78 8.52 11.00
C GLY A 340 8.09 9.66 11.76
N VAL A 341 8.34 9.77 13.06
CA VAL A 341 7.74 10.79 13.93
C VAL A 341 8.04 12.21 13.45
N ASP A 342 9.29 12.49 13.05
CA ASP A 342 9.69 13.82 12.59
C ASP A 342 9.04 14.20 11.26
N ALA A 343 8.86 13.24 10.35
CA ALA A 343 8.12 13.45 9.11
C ALA A 343 6.65 13.78 9.38
N GLU A 344 6.01 13.07 10.32
CA GLU A 344 4.64 13.34 10.76
C GLU A 344 4.52 14.73 11.41
N ARG A 345 5.46 15.09 12.29
CA ARG A 345 5.50 16.41 12.92
C ARG A 345 5.63 17.54 11.89
N THR A 346 6.55 17.37 10.94
CA THR A 346 6.77 18.33 9.87
C THR A 346 5.52 18.49 9.00
N LEU A 347 4.88 17.37 8.63
CA LEU A 347 3.65 17.38 7.84
C LEU A 347 2.51 18.13 8.58
N MET A 348 2.27 17.79 9.85
CA MET A 348 1.22 18.41 10.65
C MET A 348 1.49 19.90 10.87
N ALA A 349 2.72 20.29 11.21
CA ALA A 349 3.10 21.69 11.42
C ALA A 349 2.99 22.50 10.13
N ARG A 350 3.52 22.00 9.00
CA ARG A 350 3.47 22.66 7.69
C ARG A 350 2.04 23.00 7.25
N HIS A 351 1.10 22.06 7.50
CA HIS A 351 -0.29 22.23 7.13
C HIS A 351 -1.15 22.84 8.24
N ARG A 352 -0.54 23.23 9.36
CA ARG A 352 -1.21 23.83 10.53
C ARG A 352 -2.40 22.99 10.98
N ILE A 353 -2.19 21.68 11.08
CA ILE A 353 -3.24 20.74 11.50
C ILE A 353 -3.71 21.09 12.91
N ASP A 354 -5.01 21.14 13.12
CA ASP A 354 -5.65 21.43 14.41
C ASP A 354 -6.31 20.21 15.04
N VAL A 355 -6.43 19.10 14.31
CA VAL A 355 -6.89 17.80 14.81
C VAL A 355 -6.38 16.66 13.92
N LEU A 356 -5.95 15.57 14.53
CA LEU A 356 -5.70 14.30 13.86
C LEU A 356 -6.95 13.42 13.99
N VAL A 357 -7.47 12.91 12.90
CA VAL A 357 -8.55 11.91 12.90
C VAL A 357 -7.99 10.56 12.47
N THR A 358 -8.13 9.57 13.33
CA THR A 358 -7.61 8.23 13.06
C THR A 358 -8.54 7.15 13.62
N ARG A 359 -8.39 5.92 13.08
CA ARG A 359 -9.05 4.73 13.63
C ARG A 359 -8.09 4.06 14.62
N ASP A 360 -8.62 3.48 15.70
CA ASP A 360 -7.83 2.68 16.64
C ASP A 360 -7.43 1.34 16.01
N SER A 361 -6.59 1.42 14.98
CA SER A 361 -6.13 0.22 14.26
C SER A 361 -5.02 -0.52 14.99
N GLY A 362 -4.40 0.08 15.98
CA GLY A 362 -3.23 -0.48 16.66
C GLY A 362 -2.00 -0.58 15.74
N GLY A 363 -0.93 -1.20 16.24
CA GLY A 363 0.29 -1.47 15.50
C GLY A 363 1.31 -0.35 15.54
N GLU A 364 2.57 -0.75 15.59
CA GLU A 364 3.72 0.17 15.73
C GLU A 364 3.98 0.99 14.47
N SER A 365 3.81 0.37 13.30
CA SER A 365 4.14 1.01 12.01
C SER A 365 3.32 2.26 11.68
N THR A 366 2.23 2.50 12.40
CA THR A 366 1.33 3.63 12.22
C THR A 366 1.16 4.48 13.48
N ALA A 367 1.89 4.21 14.55
CA ALA A 367 1.82 4.93 15.81
C ALA A 367 2.51 6.30 15.78
N ALA A 368 3.49 6.49 14.89
CA ALA A 368 4.28 7.73 14.77
C ALA A 368 3.44 9.01 14.70
N LYS A 369 2.27 8.95 14.04
CA LYS A 369 1.33 10.09 13.96
C LYS A 369 0.76 10.50 15.32
N LEU A 370 0.56 9.55 16.25
CA LEU A 370 0.06 9.82 17.61
C LEU A 370 1.14 10.51 18.44
N GLU A 371 2.37 10.05 18.34
CA GLU A 371 3.51 10.66 18.98
C GLU A 371 3.76 12.08 18.45
N ALA A 372 3.65 12.27 17.13
CA ALA A 372 3.76 13.58 16.50
C ALA A 372 2.64 14.54 16.98
N ALA A 373 1.40 14.05 17.04
CA ALA A 373 0.26 14.82 17.53
C ALA A 373 0.47 15.26 18.99
N ARG A 374 0.92 14.33 19.85
CA ARG A 374 1.27 14.62 21.26
C ARG A 374 2.34 15.71 21.36
N ALA A 375 3.44 15.57 20.60
CA ALA A 375 4.53 16.54 20.61
C ALA A 375 4.10 17.93 20.18
N LEU A 376 3.11 18.04 19.30
CA LEU A 376 2.53 19.30 18.81
C LEU A 376 1.30 19.76 19.60
N ARG A 377 0.87 19.02 20.62
CA ARG A 377 -0.37 19.25 21.37
C ARG A 377 -1.60 19.35 20.45
N ILE A 378 -1.64 18.50 19.44
CA ILE A 378 -2.77 18.38 18.52
C ILE A 378 -3.72 17.32 19.06
N PRO A 379 -4.99 17.64 19.34
CA PRO A 379 -5.97 16.64 19.79
C PRO A 379 -6.21 15.58 18.72
N VAL A 380 -6.52 14.37 19.17
CA VAL A 380 -6.75 13.20 18.31
C VAL A 380 -8.20 12.75 18.46
N VAL A 381 -8.96 12.79 17.37
CA VAL A 381 -10.26 12.13 17.30
C VAL A 381 -10.00 10.67 16.93
N MET A 382 -10.16 9.78 17.92
CA MET A 382 -9.92 8.35 17.81
C MET A 382 -11.22 7.60 17.59
N VAL A 383 -11.38 7.00 16.41
CA VAL A 383 -12.55 6.14 16.13
C VAL A 383 -12.30 4.77 16.73
N ASP A 384 -13.18 4.35 17.63
CA ASP A 384 -13.12 3.06 18.30
C ASP A 384 -13.27 1.90 17.32
N ARG A 385 -12.71 0.74 17.69
CA ARG A 385 -12.93 -0.49 16.93
C ARG A 385 -14.40 -0.88 16.96
N PRO A 386 -14.96 -1.32 15.82
CA PRO A 386 -16.29 -1.87 15.83
C PRO A 386 -16.33 -3.08 16.76
N GLN A 387 -17.38 -3.19 17.56
CA GLN A 387 -17.58 -4.39 18.37
C GLN A 387 -17.76 -5.58 17.44
N GLN A 388 -16.81 -6.51 17.50
CA GLN A 388 -16.81 -7.69 16.65
C GLN A 388 -17.46 -8.87 17.38
N PHE A 389 -18.22 -9.69 16.65
CA PHE A 389 -18.76 -10.99 17.08
C PHE A 389 -19.78 -11.00 18.24
N HIS A 390 -20.38 -9.87 18.63
CA HIS A 390 -21.28 -9.90 19.80
C HIS A 390 -22.63 -10.59 19.55
N THR A 391 -23.02 -10.85 18.29
CA THR A 391 -24.36 -11.38 17.98
C THR A 391 -24.44 -12.35 16.79
N GLU A 392 -23.38 -12.55 16.01
CA GLU A 392 -23.49 -13.21 14.70
C GLU A 392 -22.84 -14.61 14.63
N VAL A 393 -22.00 -14.98 15.59
CA VAL A 393 -21.30 -16.28 15.59
C VAL A 393 -21.32 -16.90 16.98
N GLU A 394 -21.83 -18.15 17.09
CA GLU A 394 -21.93 -18.88 18.37
C GLU A 394 -20.56 -19.17 19.01
N ALA A 395 -19.53 -19.39 18.20
CA ALA A 395 -18.19 -19.68 18.70
C ALA A 395 -17.23 -18.49 18.42
N ARG A 396 -16.71 -17.89 19.48
CA ARG A 396 -15.67 -16.86 19.37
C ARG A 396 -14.34 -17.53 18.95
N PRO A 397 -13.63 -16.98 17.95
CA PRO A 397 -12.31 -17.49 17.60
C PRO A 397 -11.34 -17.28 18.77
N GLU A 398 -10.43 -18.22 18.94
CA GLU A 398 -9.25 -18.01 19.80
C GLU A 398 -8.49 -16.78 19.30
N THR A 399 -8.11 -15.87 20.21
CA THR A 399 -7.49 -14.60 19.84
C THR A 399 -6.12 -14.49 20.49
N VAL A 400 -5.14 -14.10 19.71
CA VAL A 400 -3.77 -13.77 20.15
C VAL A 400 -3.40 -12.37 19.71
N HIS A 401 -2.44 -11.76 20.41
CA HIS A 401 -2.08 -10.37 20.19
C HIS A 401 -0.69 -10.17 19.58
N THR A 402 0.11 -11.22 19.52
CA THR A 402 1.45 -11.16 18.93
C THR A 402 1.63 -12.18 17.81
N VAL A 403 2.49 -11.82 16.87
CA VAL A 403 2.88 -12.72 15.77
C VAL A 403 3.52 -14.00 16.30
N GLN A 404 4.28 -13.88 17.39
CA GLN A 404 4.97 -15.01 18.04
C GLN A 404 3.96 -15.99 18.65
N ASP A 405 2.91 -15.50 19.30
CA ASP A 405 1.87 -16.37 19.87
C ASP A 405 1.08 -17.08 18.76
N ALA A 406 0.76 -16.37 17.66
CA ALA A 406 0.13 -16.97 16.50
C ALA A 406 1.01 -18.07 15.87
N ALA A 407 2.29 -17.80 15.69
CA ALA A 407 3.23 -18.78 15.17
C ALA A 407 3.37 -19.99 16.11
N ARG A 408 3.46 -19.78 17.42
CA ARG A 408 3.52 -20.85 18.41
C ARG A 408 2.27 -21.72 18.40
N TRP A 409 1.10 -21.10 18.30
CA TRP A 409 -0.18 -21.80 18.20
C TRP A 409 -0.22 -22.74 16.98
N LEU A 410 0.30 -22.29 15.82
CA LEU A 410 0.34 -23.07 14.58
C LEU A 410 1.41 -24.18 14.63
N VAL A 411 2.62 -23.82 15.04
CA VAL A 411 3.73 -24.80 15.11
C VAL A 411 3.43 -25.93 16.12
N SER A 412 2.77 -25.61 17.24
CA SER A 412 2.36 -26.65 18.21
C SER A 412 1.33 -27.65 17.67
N ARG A 413 0.52 -27.26 16.67
CA ARG A 413 -0.55 -28.07 16.07
C ARG A 413 -0.13 -28.74 14.77
N PHE A 414 0.70 -28.08 13.98
CA PHE A 414 0.98 -28.47 12.58
C PHE A 414 2.49 -28.53 12.26
N GLY A 415 3.36 -28.13 13.17
CA GLY A 415 4.81 -28.22 12.98
C GLY A 415 5.26 -29.69 12.92
N SER A 416 6.08 -30.05 11.94
CA SER A 416 6.69 -31.37 11.86
C SER A 416 7.52 -31.63 13.13
N ARG A 417 7.31 -32.77 13.79
CA ARG A 417 8.16 -33.27 14.87
C ARG A 417 9.51 -33.72 14.33
#